data_66b0cbc68a7f59cf45ec6ab0c79e3070
#
_entry.id   66b0cbc68a7f59cf45ec6ab0c79e3070
#
_cell.length_a   1.000
_cell.length_b   1.000
_cell.length_c   1.000
_cell.angle_alpha   90.00
_cell.angle_beta   90.00
_cell.angle_gamma   90.00
#
_symmetry.space_group_name_H-M   'P 1'
#
loop_
_entity.id
_entity.type
_entity.pdbx_description
1 polymer ?
#
loop_
_entity_poly.entity_id
_entity_poly.type
_entity_poly.pdbx_seq_one_letter_code
_entity_poly.pdbx_strand_id
1 'polypeptide(L)'
;MTELMQRILPTVQKPARYTGGEWGEIKKDLKDVRVRVAFCFPDTYEIGMSNLGMRILYGVMNGMDGVWCERVFAPWGDMEQVMRDNALPLWALESQTPVREFDMIAFTIGYEMAYSNILNMLNLAGVPLRSKDRQGLKNIVFAGGVCAFNPEPLADFIDFFSLGEGEDITVEILQLYDRAKAEGWSKDAFLHEAAKIPGVYVPSFYHHEYNADGTLAAIVPLEGAPETVTKRIIEDLDNAYFPTKMIVPSTEIVHDRANLEVFRGCIRGCRFCQAGFSCRPVRKKSPEVLYRQAVETLRASGNNEITISSLSTSDYRGLKELTDKLIPYCTENKVSLSVPSLRADNFSRDLMERLQAGGRKSSLTFAPEAGTQRLRDVINKNLTEDEILTTCANAFSGGWNNVKLYFMLGLPTETDEDVLGIAELVYKVILTWKERAVNKKRGLRVHVATAYFVPKPHTPFQWEKQITPQEYLRRCHLLKSHFYSKSIEYDYHAPDLSQLEAVFARGDRRLGAVIEEAVKNGARLDGWDEYFDYAKWQDAFRKCGVDVDFYTVRGYGEDELLPWDTIDVGVTKKFLKLERKRAYESKITPDCRHGCAGCGAERLLREVSCDA
;
A
#
# COMPACT_ATOMS: atom_id res chain seq x y z
N MET A 1 9.17 -22.37 25.85
CA MET A 1 9.20 -22.08 24.41
C MET A 1 10.53 -22.46 23.75
N THR A 2 11.68 -22.14 24.32
CA THR A 2 13.01 -22.30 23.72
C THR A 2 13.33 -23.75 23.25
N GLU A 3 13.05 -24.77 24.06
CA GLU A 3 13.35 -26.18 23.72
C GLU A 3 12.45 -26.70 22.58
N LEU A 4 11.16 -26.31 22.57
CA LEU A 4 10.23 -26.65 21.49
C LEU A 4 10.61 -25.94 20.20
N MET A 5 11.01 -24.66 20.27
CA MET A 5 11.46 -23.89 19.12
C MET A 5 12.72 -24.49 18.48
N GLN A 6 13.67 -24.97 19.27
CA GLN A 6 14.87 -25.67 18.75
C GLN A 6 14.52 -26.94 17.96
N ARG A 7 13.44 -27.60 18.31
CA ARG A 7 12.95 -28.80 17.58
C ARG A 7 12.18 -28.45 16.31
N ILE A 8 11.44 -27.36 16.33
CA ILE A 8 10.53 -26.95 15.25
C ILE A 8 11.26 -26.18 14.15
N LEU A 9 12.10 -25.21 14.50
CA LEU A 9 12.77 -24.34 13.53
C LEU A 9 13.51 -25.08 12.43
N PRO A 10 14.19 -26.21 12.66
CA PRO A 10 14.83 -26.98 11.58
C PRO A 10 13.85 -27.65 10.60
N THR A 11 12.55 -27.73 10.91
CA THR A 11 11.54 -28.39 10.09
C THR A 11 10.78 -27.45 9.17
N VAL A 12 11.00 -26.13 9.29
CA VAL A 12 10.29 -25.12 8.53
C VAL A 12 11.22 -24.36 7.58
N GLN A 13 10.64 -23.78 6.53
CA GLN A 13 11.36 -22.94 5.59
C GLN A 13 11.78 -21.61 6.25
N LYS A 14 13.01 -21.19 5.99
CA LYS A 14 13.56 -19.91 6.47
C LYS A 14 13.29 -19.67 7.96
N PRO A 15 13.83 -20.49 8.86
CA PRO A 15 13.56 -20.39 10.32
C PRO A 15 13.87 -19.01 10.90
N ALA A 16 14.79 -18.25 10.29
CA ALA A 16 15.13 -16.89 10.70
C ALA A 16 13.93 -15.90 10.67
N ARG A 17 12.84 -16.22 9.97
CA ARG A 17 11.58 -15.45 10.01
C ARG A 17 10.97 -15.36 11.42
N TYR A 18 11.31 -16.30 12.30
CA TYR A 18 10.60 -16.58 13.55
C TYR A 18 11.45 -16.42 14.81
N THR A 19 12.73 -16.08 14.66
CA THR A 19 13.69 -16.11 15.77
C THR A 19 13.91 -14.78 16.46
N GLY A 20 13.75 -13.63 15.77
CA GLY A 20 14.25 -12.36 16.28
C GLY A 20 15.78 -12.35 16.43
N GLY A 21 16.31 -11.48 17.27
CA GLY A 21 17.73 -11.36 17.53
C GLY A 21 18.50 -10.59 16.46
N GLU A 22 17.80 -9.81 15.64
CA GLU A 22 18.42 -9.02 14.59
C GLU A 22 19.20 -7.83 15.14
N TRP A 23 20.25 -7.45 14.41
CA TRP A 23 20.99 -6.23 14.73
C TRP A 23 20.07 -5.00 14.68
N GLY A 24 20.07 -4.24 15.77
CA GLY A 24 19.24 -3.04 15.88
C GLY A 24 17.81 -3.27 16.38
N GLU A 25 17.41 -4.51 16.71
CA GLU A 25 16.14 -4.73 17.41
C GLU A 25 16.18 -4.08 18.81
N ILE A 26 15.03 -3.59 19.27
CA ILE A 26 14.92 -2.89 20.55
C ILE A 26 14.34 -3.84 21.60
N LYS A 27 15.12 -4.10 22.65
CA LYS A 27 14.68 -4.84 23.84
C LYS A 27 14.59 -3.91 25.04
N LYS A 28 13.50 -4.02 25.80
CA LYS A 28 13.29 -3.26 27.04
C LYS A 28 13.14 -4.23 28.24
N ASP A 29 13.54 -3.78 29.41
CA ASP A 29 13.26 -4.51 30.64
C ASP A 29 11.77 -4.35 30.98
N LEU A 30 11.07 -5.47 31.21
CA LEU A 30 9.63 -5.46 31.49
C LEU A 30 9.23 -4.62 32.71
N LYS A 31 10.15 -4.42 33.66
CA LYS A 31 9.90 -3.55 34.83
C LYS A 31 9.74 -2.07 34.47
N ASP A 32 10.32 -1.66 33.33
CA ASP A 32 10.26 -0.28 32.83
C ASP A 32 9.15 -0.09 31.77
N VAL A 33 8.37 -1.16 31.49
CA VAL A 33 7.33 -1.15 30.45
C VAL A 33 5.94 -1.11 31.08
N ARG A 34 5.18 -0.10 30.73
CA ARG A 34 3.77 0.06 31.14
C ARG A 34 2.80 -0.42 30.05
N VAL A 35 3.15 -0.21 28.78
CA VAL A 35 2.32 -0.59 27.62
C VAL A 35 3.13 -1.44 26.66
N ARG A 36 2.60 -2.62 26.32
CA ARG A 36 3.17 -3.52 25.30
C ARG A 36 2.29 -3.53 24.05
N VAL A 37 2.93 -3.33 22.91
CA VAL A 37 2.25 -3.31 21.60
C VAL A 37 2.80 -4.44 20.73
N ALA A 38 1.93 -5.37 20.31
CA ALA A 38 2.24 -6.32 19.26
C ALA A 38 1.97 -5.65 17.91
N PHE A 39 3.02 -5.27 17.19
CA PHE A 39 2.90 -4.60 15.89
C PHE A 39 2.91 -5.64 14.78
N CYS A 40 1.73 -5.96 14.30
CA CYS A 40 1.45 -7.02 13.35
C CYS A 40 1.49 -6.51 11.91
N PHE A 41 2.28 -7.16 11.08
CA PHE A 41 2.20 -7.03 9.64
C PHE A 41 1.50 -8.27 9.07
N PRO A 42 0.35 -8.13 8.39
CA PRO A 42 -0.47 -9.28 7.98
C PRO A 42 0.04 -9.93 6.67
N ASP A 43 1.34 -10.13 6.58
CA ASP A 43 2.05 -10.87 5.55
C ASP A 43 3.37 -11.41 6.14
N THR A 44 4.17 -12.07 5.31
CA THR A 44 5.43 -12.68 5.72
C THR A 44 6.46 -11.66 6.21
N TYR A 45 7.44 -12.15 6.95
CA TYR A 45 8.57 -11.37 7.45
C TYR A 45 9.26 -10.56 6.35
N GLU A 46 9.49 -11.16 5.16
CA GLU A 46 10.20 -10.51 4.07
C GLU A 46 9.46 -9.30 3.51
N ILE A 47 8.13 -9.36 3.46
CA ILE A 47 7.29 -8.24 3.01
C ILE A 47 7.25 -7.17 4.11
N GLY A 48 6.98 -7.56 5.35
CA GLY A 48 6.85 -6.62 6.46
C GLY A 48 8.15 -5.89 6.76
N MET A 49 9.29 -6.58 6.78
CA MET A 49 10.61 -5.96 6.97
C MET A 49 11.04 -5.07 5.80
N SER A 50 10.43 -5.21 4.63
CA SER A 50 10.62 -4.31 3.49
C SER A 50 9.77 -3.04 3.57
N ASN A 51 8.79 -2.96 4.48
CA ASN A 51 7.86 -1.85 4.62
C ASN A 51 8.46 -0.71 5.46
N LEU A 52 8.64 0.47 4.85
CA LEU A 52 9.21 1.64 5.54
C LEU A 52 8.27 2.16 6.66
N GLY A 53 6.96 2.16 6.44
CA GLY A 53 5.98 2.61 7.44
C GLY A 53 6.06 1.78 8.73
N MET A 54 6.23 0.46 8.60
CA MET A 54 6.45 -0.41 9.75
C MET A 54 7.73 -0.03 10.53
N ARG A 55 8.83 0.24 9.82
CA ARG A 55 10.10 0.66 10.44
C ARG A 55 9.97 2.02 11.15
N ILE A 56 9.25 2.97 10.54
CA ILE A 56 8.98 4.29 11.14
C ILE A 56 8.18 4.13 12.44
N LEU A 57 7.03 3.47 12.38
CA LEU A 57 6.14 3.34 13.54
C LEU A 57 6.75 2.48 14.66
N TYR A 58 7.52 1.43 14.32
CA TYR A 58 8.30 0.67 15.30
C TYR A 58 9.25 1.57 16.09
N GLY A 59 9.96 2.45 15.39
CA GLY A 59 10.88 3.39 16.02
C GLY A 59 10.17 4.47 16.83
N VAL A 60 9.07 5.03 16.33
CA VAL A 60 8.24 6.02 17.05
C VAL A 60 7.75 5.42 18.37
N MET A 61 7.10 4.25 18.34
CA MET A 61 6.58 3.59 19.54
C MET A 61 7.67 3.23 20.54
N ASN A 62 8.79 2.70 20.05
CA ASN A 62 9.91 2.35 20.92
C ASN A 62 10.71 3.55 21.45
N GLY A 63 10.57 4.73 20.83
CA GLY A 63 11.08 6.00 21.34
C GLY A 63 10.31 6.55 22.53
N MET A 64 9.11 6.03 22.81
CA MET A 64 8.29 6.47 23.95
C MET A 64 8.74 5.81 25.25
N ASP A 65 8.73 6.60 26.34
CA ASP A 65 8.98 6.09 27.68
C ASP A 65 7.84 5.15 28.13
N GLY A 66 8.20 4.00 28.72
CA GLY A 66 7.25 3.02 29.21
C GLY A 66 6.49 2.21 28.14
N VAL A 67 6.75 2.43 26.85
CA VAL A 67 6.15 1.66 25.75
C VAL A 67 7.15 0.71 25.14
N TRP A 68 6.76 -0.54 24.91
CA TRP A 68 7.55 -1.50 24.14
C TRP A 68 6.72 -2.06 22.98
N CYS A 69 7.17 -1.78 21.76
CA CYS A 69 6.61 -2.28 20.51
C CYS A 69 7.44 -3.44 20.01
N GLU A 70 6.79 -4.56 19.73
CA GLU A 70 7.42 -5.80 19.27
C GLU A 70 6.77 -6.26 17.96
N ARG A 71 7.58 -6.78 17.02
CA ARG A 71 7.12 -7.14 15.67
C ARG A 71 6.50 -8.54 15.62
N VAL A 72 5.43 -8.65 14.84
CA VAL A 72 4.73 -9.90 14.57
C VAL A 72 4.45 -9.99 13.07
N PHE A 73 4.70 -11.14 12.47
CA PHE A 73 4.41 -11.40 11.04
C PHE A 73 3.51 -12.61 10.88
N ALA A 74 2.76 -12.65 9.77
CA ALA A 74 2.01 -13.83 9.41
C ALA A 74 2.97 -15.00 9.15
N PRO A 75 2.75 -16.17 9.75
CA PRO A 75 3.58 -17.33 9.49
C PRO A 75 3.34 -17.87 8.09
N TRP A 76 4.39 -18.41 7.47
CA TRP A 76 4.24 -19.20 6.25
C TRP A 76 3.50 -20.50 6.55
N GLY A 77 2.92 -21.13 5.53
CA GLY A 77 2.01 -22.26 5.72
C GLY A 77 2.59 -23.46 6.46
N ASP A 78 3.88 -23.75 6.30
CA ASP A 78 4.56 -24.83 7.03
C ASP A 78 4.69 -24.53 8.52
N MET A 79 5.08 -23.30 8.86
CA MET A 79 5.14 -22.87 10.28
C MET A 79 3.72 -22.80 10.88
N GLU A 80 2.74 -22.30 10.14
CA GLU A 80 1.35 -22.29 10.61
C GLU A 80 0.85 -23.71 10.95
N GLN A 81 1.13 -24.68 10.08
CA GLN A 81 0.76 -26.08 10.32
C GLN A 81 1.42 -26.60 11.60
N VAL A 82 2.72 -26.36 11.76
CA VAL A 82 3.45 -26.75 12.97
C VAL A 82 2.90 -26.07 14.23
N MET A 83 2.52 -24.80 14.16
CA MET A 83 1.89 -24.08 15.26
C MET A 83 0.56 -24.72 15.66
N ARG A 84 -0.29 -25.08 14.70
CA ARG A 84 -1.58 -25.74 14.94
C ARG A 84 -1.40 -27.12 15.54
N ASP A 85 -0.49 -27.93 14.99
CA ASP A 85 -0.24 -29.31 15.45
C ASP A 85 0.32 -29.37 16.87
N ASN A 86 1.04 -28.32 17.32
CA ASN A 86 1.65 -28.24 18.64
C ASN A 86 0.93 -27.26 19.59
N ALA A 87 -0.23 -26.73 19.20
CA ALA A 87 -0.99 -25.72 19.96
C ALA A 87 -0.12 -24.51 20.38
N LEU A 88 0.81 -24.09 19.52
CA LEU A 88 1.67 -22.94 19.72
C LEU A 88 0.95 -21.66 19.32
N PRO A 89 0.83 -20.67 20.21
CA PRO A 89 0.25 -19.39 19.86
C PRO A 89 1.21 -18.58 19.01
N LEU A 90 0.70 -17.64 18.19
CA LEU A 90 1.50 -16.63 17.50
C LEU A 90 2.22 -15.75 18.52
N TRP A 91 3.47 -15.41 18.26
CA TRP A 91 4.34 -14.67 19.18
C TRP A 91 5.07 -13.50 18.51
N ALA A 92 5.51 -12.55 19.34
CA ALA A 92 6.35 -11.44 18.91
C ALA A 92 7.83 -11.83 18.82
N LEU A 93 8.57 -11.25 17.89
CA LEU A 93 9.96 -11.65 17.61
C LEU A 93 10.93 -11.27 18.74
N GLU A 94 10.81 -10.07 19.31
CA GLU A 94 11.78 -9.52 20.26
C GLU A 94 11.81 -10.30 21.57
N SER A 95 10.63 -10.62 22.13
CA SER A 95 10.52 -11.30 23.43
C SER A 95 10.11 -12.76 23.34
N GLN A 96 9.66 -13.22 22.17
CA GLN A 96 9.01 -14.52 21.98
C GLN A 96 7.77 -14.71 22.88
N THR A 97 7.13 -13.62 23.27
CA THR A 97 5.90 -13.64 24.07
C THR A 97 4.69 -13.85 23.15
N PRO A 98 3.72 -14.71 23.54
CA PRO A 98 2.45 -14.86 22.82
C PRO A 98 1.72 -13.53 22.65
N VAL A 99 1.17 -13.27 21.45
CA VAL A 99 0.49 -12.00 21.14
C VAL A 99 -0.70 -11.71 22.09
N ARG A 100 -1.40 -12.74 22.57
CA ARG A 100 -2.50 -12.58 23.55
C ARG A 100 -2.06 -11.98 24.90
N GLU A 101 -0.76 -11.91 25.17
CA GLU A 101 -0.25 -11.32 26.41
C GLU A 101 0.01 -9.81 26.30
N PHE A 102 -0.14 -9.24 25.10
CA PHE A 102 0.05 -7.82 24.86
C PHE A 102 -1.18 -6.98 25.23
N ASP A 103 -0.93 -5.73 25.56
CA ASP A 103 -1.97 -4.75 25.85
C ASP A 103 -2.74 -4.36 24.57
N MET A 104 -2.00 -4.02 23.52
CA MET A 104 -2.55 -3.61 22.24
C MET A 104 -1.97 -4.44 21.09
N ILE A 105 -2.76 -4.63 20.06
CA ILE A 105 -2.40 -5.34 18.83
C ILE A 105 -2.66 -4.37 17.67
N ALA A 106 -1.58 -3.93 17.01
CA ALA A 106 -1.63 -2.97 15.92
C ALA A 106 -1.43 -3.67 14.58
N PHE A 107 -2.26 -3.39 13.58
CA PHE A 107 -2.09 -3.90 12.22
C PHE A 107 -1.79 -2.78 11.22
N THR A 108 -0.81 -2.99 10.33
CA THR A 108 -0.61 -2.17 9.14
C THR A 108 -1.27 -2.83 7.95
N ILE A 109 -2.30 -2.18 7.35
CA ILE A 109 -3.08 -2.74 6.26
C ILE A 109 -2.76 -1.99 4.97
N GLY A 110 -1.85 -2.56 4.18
CA GLY A 110 -1.39 -1.97 2.91
C GLY A 110 -2.06 -2.51 1.66
N TYR A 111 -2.80 -3.62 1.76
CA TYR A 111 -3.41 -4.32 0.64
C TYR A 111 -4.62 -5.15 1.11
N GLU A 112 -5.70 -5.13 0.35
CA GLU A 112 -6.97 -5.77 0.72
C GLU A 112 -6.87 -7.29 0.84
N MET A 113 -5.98 -7.92 0.06
CA MET A 113 -5.77 -9.38 0.12
C MET A 113 -5.10 -9.87 1.41
N ALA A 114 -4.74 -8.94 2.31
CA ALA A 114 -4.24 -9.27 3.64
C ALA A 114 -5.35 -9.44 4.71
N TYR A 115 -6.62 -9.22 4.35
CA TYR A 115 -7.73 -9.26 5.33
C TYR A 115 -7.91 -10.62 6.00
N SER A 116 -7.80 -11.71 5.24
CA SER A 116 -7.81 -13.07 5.80
C SER A 116 -6.66 -13.31 6.78
N ASN A 117 -5.48 -12.75 6.49
CA ASN A 117 -4.32 -12.90 7.37
C ASN A 117 -4.52 -12.22 8.72
N ILE A 118 -5.22 -11.07 8.78
CA ILE A 118 -5.53 -10.39 10.05
C ILE A 118 -6.30 -11.34 10.97
N LEU A 119 -7.39 -11.94 10.45
CA LEU A 119 -8.22 -12.87 11.22
C LEU A 119 -7.42 -14.14 11.56
N ASN A 120 -6.64 -14.67 10.62
CA ASN A 120 -5.82 -15.86 10.86
C ASN A 120 -4.76 -15.60 11.94
N MET A 121 -4.10 -14.43 11.95
CA MET A 121 -3.14 -14.06 12.99
C MET A 121 -3.81 -13.91 14.36
N LEU A 122 -4.99 -13.29 14.45
CA LEU A 122 -5.76 -13.23 15.70
C LEU A 122 -6.15 -14.62 16.19
N ASN A 123 -6.60 -15.50 15.29
CA ASN A 123 -6.93 -16.90 15.59
C ASN A 123 -5.71 -17.67 16.14
N LEU A 124 -4.57 -17.59 15.45
CA LEU A 124 -3.32 -18.21 15.88
C LEU A 124 -2.81 -17.64 17.21
N ALA A 125 -3.07 -16.38 17.47
CA ALA A 125 -2.73 -15.73 18.73
C ALA A 125 -3.64 -16.20 19.89
N GLY A 126 -4.79 -16.81 19.61
CA GLY A 126 -5.81 -17.12 20.59
C GLY A 126 -6.55 -15.89 21.12
N VAL A 127 -6.65 -14.84 20.29
CA VAL A 127 -7.39 -13.60 20.57
C VAL A 127 -8.78 -13.69 19.92
N PRO A 128 -9.86 -13.35 20.64
CA PRO A 128 -11.19 -13.35 20.05
C PRO A 128 -11.25 -12.47 18.80
N LEU A 129 -11.82 -13.01 17.70
CA LEU A 129 -11.80 -12.31 16.42
C LEU A 129 -12.58 -11.01 16.46
N ARG A 130 -13.84 -11.07 16.95
CA ARG A 130 -14.73 -9.91 16.92
C ARG A 130 -14.43 -8.94 18.07
N SER A 131 -14.46 -7.66 17.77
CA SER A 131 -14.24 -6.57 18.74
C SER A 131 -15.16 -6.69 19.95
N LYS A 132 -16.45 -7.02 19.74
CA LYS A 132 -17.45 -7.19 20.79
C LYS A 132 -17.17 -8.32 21.78
N ASP A 133 -16.37 -9.31 21.38
CA ASP A 133 -16.04 -10.48 22.20
C ASP A 133 -14.77 -10.26 23.05
N ARG A 134 -14.03 -9.18 22.80
CA ARG A 134 -12.89 -8.74 23.61
C ARG A 134 -13.34 -7.78 24.70
N GLN A 135 -13.23 -8.22 25.93
CA GLN A 135 -13.63 -7.44 27.11
C GLN A 135 -12.43 -6.78 27.77
N GLY A 136 -12.63 -5.59 28.34
CA GLY A 136 -11.60 -4.83 29.03
C GLY A 136 -10.53 -4.23 28.08
N LEU A 137 -9.45 -3.70 28.66
CA LEU A 137 -8.40 -3.02 27.93
C LEU A 137 -7.33 -3.95 27.35
N LYS A 138 -7.29 -5.23 27.73
CA LYS A 138 -6.32 -6.18 27.17
C LYS A 138 -6.69 -6.57 25.74
N ASN A 139 -5.70 -6.64 24.86
CA ASN A 139 -5.87 -6.97 23.43
C ASN A 139 -6.80 -6.00 22.69
N ILE A 140 -6.67 -4.69 22.92
CA ILE A 140 -7.25 -3.69 22.02
C ILE A 140 -6.62 -3.85 20.65
N VAL A 141 -7.44 -4.12 19.63
CA VAL A 141 -6.99 -4.31 18.24
C VAL A 141 -7.25 -3.04 17.45
N PHE A 142 -6.20 -2.45 16.90
CA PHE A 142 -6.35 -1.29 16.01
C PHE A 142 -5.56 -1.46 14.71
N ALA A 143 -5.94 -0.71 13.69
CA ALA A 143 -5.34 -0.82 12.38
C ALA A 143 -5.16 0.54 11.73
N GLY A 144 -4.16 0.63 10.85
CA GLY A 144 -3.90 1.80 10.00
C GLY A 144 -3.35 1.37 8.64
N GLY A 145 -3.08 2.33 7.79
CA GLY A 145 -2.58 2.11 6.44
C GLY A 145 -3.62 2.46 5.37
N VAL A 146 -3.26 2.27 4.10
CA VAL A 146 -4.09 2.76 2.97
C VAL A 146 -5.47 2.11 2.90
N CYS A 147 -5.59 0.85 3.29
CA CYS A 147 -6.89 0.15 3.30
C CYS A 147 -7.82 0.62 4.43
N ALA A 148 -7.30 1.30 5.45
CA ALA A 148 -8.13 1.93 6.49
C ALA A 148 -9.02 3.07 5.96
N PHE A 149 -8.80 3.55 4.74
CA PHE A 149 -9.68 4.53 4.09
C PHE A 149 -11.02 3.94 3.60
N ASN A 150 -11.16 2.62 3.60
CA ASN A 150 -12.44 1.93 3.67
C ASN A 150 -12.38 0.88 4.79
N PRO A 151 -12.70 1.25 6.04
CA PRO A 151 -12.55 0.38 7.20
C PRO A 151 -13.66 -0.69 7.29
N GLU A 152 -14.75 -0.53 6.54
CA GLU A 152 -16.01 -1.25 6.76
C GLU A 152 -15.91 -2.78 6.62
N PRO A 153 -15.15 -3.37 5.67
CA PRO A 153 -15.02 -4.82 5.60
C PRO A 153 -14.42 -5.46 6.87
N LEU A 154 -13.65 -4.69 7.65
CA LEU A 154 -13.00 -5.14 8.88
C LEU A 154 -13.63 -4.56 10.15
N ALA A 155 -14.74 -3.82 10.04
CA ALA A 155 -15.37 -3.10 11.14
C ALA A 155 -15.73 -3.97 12.36
N ASP A 156 -16.11 -5.23 12.14
CA ASP A 156 -16.45 -6.17 13.21
C ASP A 156 -15.23 -6.66 14.02
N PHE A 157 -14.02 -6.56 13.46
CA PHE A 157 -12.82 -7.18 14.02
C PHE A 157 -11.86 -6.17 14.66
N ILE A 158 -11.88 -4.93 14.23
CA ILE A 158 -10.98 -3.87 14.66
C ILE A 158 -11.72 -2.95 15.63
N ASP A 159 -11.10 -2.63 16.77
CA ASP A 159 -11.69 -1.77 17.78
C ASP A 159 -11.71 -0.30 17.32
N PHE A 160 -10.65 0.16 16.67
CA PHE A 160 -10.59 1.45 16.00
C PHE A 160 -9.54 1.48 14.89
N PHE A 161 -9.71 2.40 13.95
CA PHE A 161 -8.75 2.67 12.87
C PHE A 161 -8.06 4.01 13.09
N SER A 162 -6.75 4.04 12.80
CA SER A 162 -5.94 5.24 12.71
C SER A 162 -5.83 5.66 11.24
N LEU A 163 -6.41 6.80 10.89
CA LEU A 163 -6.54 7.26 9.51
C LEU A 163 -5.42 8.25 9.14
N GLY A 164 -4.67 7.92 8.11
CA GLY A 164 -3.60 8.76 7.60
C GLY A 164 -2.21 8.36 8.07
N GLU A 165 -1.39 9.35 8.42
CA GLU A 165 0.00 9.15 8.83
C GLU A 165 0.08 8.90 10.33
N GLY A 166 0.78 7.86 10.70
CA GLY A 166 0.66 7.25 12.03
C GLY A 166 1.60 7.82 13.10
N GLU A 167 2.57 8.65 12.75
CA GLU A 167 3.65 9.02 13.66
C GLU A 167 3.13 9.73 14.92
N ASP A 168 2.37 10.82 14.75
CA ASP A 168 1.84 11.59 15.88
C ASP A 168 0.63 10.92 16.52
N ILE A 169 -0.31 10.45 15.70
CA ILE A 169 -1.56 9.86 16.20
C ILE A 169 -1.30 8.60 17.04
N THR A 170 -0.29 7.79 16.68
CA THR A 170 0.08 6.60 17.47
C THR A 170 0.60 7.00 18.84
N VAL A 171 1.37 8.08 18.95
CA VAL A 171 1.84 8.61 20.25
C VAL A 171 0.66 9.03 21.11
N GLU A 172 -0.28 9.81 20.56
CA GLU A 172 -1.49 10.26 21.28
C GLU A 172 -2.34 9.07 21.77
N ILE A 173 -2.54 8.05 20.92
CA ILE A 173 -3.28 6.82 21.27
C ILE A 173 -2.60 6.08 22.42
N LEU A 174 -1.29 5.89 22.36
CA LEU A 174 -0.55 5.13 23.38
C LEU A 174 -0.47 5.88 24.71
N GLN A 175 -0.36 7.19 24.69
CA GLN A 175 -0.46 8.03 25.91
C GLN A 175 -1.84 7.94 26.54
N LEU A 176 -2.90 7.97 25.71
CA LEU A 176 -4.27 7.77 26.20
C LEU A 176 -4.45 6.38 26.81
N TYR A 177 -3.90 5.35 26.15
CA TYR A 177 -3.99 3.98 26.65
C TYR A 177 -3.23 3.79 27.97
N ASP A 178 -2.01 4.33 28.11
CA ASP A 178 -1.23 4.28 29.35
C ASP A 178 -2.01 4.89 30.53
N ARG A 179 -2.65 6.06 30.30
CA ARG A 179 -3.53 6.68 31.27
C ARG A 179 -4.76 5.82 31.60
N ALA A 180 -5.46 5.30 30.59
CA ALA A 180 -6.63 4.46 30.76
C ALA A 180 -6.32 3.21 31.58
N LYS A 181 -5.16 2.58 31.32
CA LYS A 181 -4.67 1.41 32.05
C LYS A 181 -4.36 1.75 33.51
N ALA A 182 -3.67 2.87 33.76
CA ALA A 182 -3.32 3.31 35.11
C ALA A 182 -4.56 3.67 35.95
N GLU A 183 -5.60 4.24 35.34
CA GLU A 183 -6.84 4.65 35.98
C GLU A 183 -7.92 3.55 35.99
N GLY A 184 -7.66 2.40 35.35
CA GLY A 184 -8.57 1.25 35.35
C GLY A 184 -9.86 1.47 34.54
N TRP A 185 -9.76 2.14 33.39
CA TRP A 185 -10.91 2.41 32.53
C TRP A 185 -11.49 1.13 31.93
N SER A 186 -12.77 1.19 31.57
CA SER A 186 -13.37 0.18 30.70
C SER A 186 -12.89 0.37 29.25
N LYS A 187 -13.01 -0.66 28.43
CA LYS A 187 -12.79 -0.57 26.98
C LYS A 187 -13.65 0.51 26.34
N ASP A 188 -14.90 0.58 26.72
CA ASP A 188 -15.86 1.55 26.20
C ASP A 188 -15.44 2.98 26.53
N ALA A 189 -15.07 3.26 27.79
CA ALA A 189 -14.55 4.57 28.19
C ALA A 189 -13.29 4.95 27.40
N PHE A 190 -12.38 3.99 27.17
CA PHE A 190 -11.19 4.22 26.34
C PHE A 190 -11.56 4.56 24.89
N LEU A 191 -12.49 3.83 24.28
CA LEU A 191 -12.91 4.05 22.89
C LEU A 191 -13.60 5.42 22.71
N HIS A 192 -14.39 5.87 23.69
CA HIS A 192 -15.01 7.20 23.68
C HIS A 192 -13.96 8.33 23.71
N GLU A 193 -12.92 8.18 24.53
CA GLU A 193 -11.84 9.16 24.55
C GLU A 193 -10.95 9.05 23.29
N ALA A 194 -10.69 7.84 22.80
CA ALA A 194 -9.93 7.64 21.57
C ALA A 194 -10.62 8.25 20.34
N ALA A 195 -11.95 8.16 20.26
CA ALA A 195 -12.73 8.77 19.18
C ALA A 195 -12.61 10.32 19.11
N LYS A 196 -12.16 10.97 20.19
CA LYS A 196 -11.90 12.42 20.21
C LYS A 196 -10.55 12.79 19.60
N ILE A 197 -9.64 11.81 19.42
CA ILE A 197 -8.36 12.03 18.76
C ILE A 197 -8.62 12.20 17.27
N PRO A 198 -8.23 13.34 16.63
CA PRO A 198 -8.43 13.52 15.20
C PRO A 198 -7.77 12.41 14.38
N GLY A 199 -8.53 11.80 13.48
CA GLY A 199 -8.08 10.66 12.66
C GLY A 199 -8.37 9.29 13.25
N VAL A 200 -8.96 9.19 14.44
CA VAL A 200 -9.41 7.91 14.99
C VAL A 200 -10.87 7.64 14.59
N TYR A 201 -11.10 6.52 13.91
CA TYR A 201 -12.42 6.02 13.55
C TYR A 201 -12.75 4.77 14.37
N VAL A 202 -13.84 4.82 15.15
CA VAL A 202 -14.31 3.69 15.97
C VAL A 202 -15.55 3.10 15.30
N PRO A 203 -15.47 1.93 14.64
CA PRO A 203 -16.57 1.38 13.82
C PRO A 203 -17.86 1.13 14.61
N SER A 204 -17.75 0.75 15.88
CA SER A 204 -18.92 0.48 16.75
C SER A 204 -19.77 1.73 17.03
N PHE A 205 -19.24 2.92 16.79
CA PHE A 205 -19.95 4.19 16.98
C PHE A 205 -20.71 4.64 15.72
N TYR A 206 -20.83 3.80 14.70
CA TYR A 206 -21.58 4.10 13.49
C TYR A 206 -22.54 2.96 13.16
N HIS A 207 -23.83 3.27 13.08
CA HIS A 207 -24.85 2.36 12.66
C HIS A 207 -25.16 2.51 11.17
N HIS A 208 -25.15 1.40 10.43
CA HIS A 208 -25.43 1.37 9.00
C HIS A 208 -26.85 0.88 8.73
N GLU A 209 -27.63 1.68 8.02
CA GLU A 209 -28.96 1.32 7.55
C GLU A 209 -28.92 1.02 6.06
N TYR A 210 -29.68 0.03 5.64
CA TYR A 210 -29.70 -0.42 4.25
C TYR A 210 -31.10 -0.30 3.65
N ASN A 211 -31.18 0.09 2.37
CA ASN A 211 -32.38 0.03 1.55
C ASN A 211 -32.72 -1.43 1.20
N ALA A 212 -33.94 -1.65 0.68
CA ALA A 212 -34.40 -2.99 0.27
C ALA A 212 -33.56 -3.58 -0.87
N ASP A 213 -32.90 -2.76 -1.69
CA ASP A 213 -32.00 -3.17 -2.77
C ASP A 213 -30.56 -3.43 -2.31
N GLY A 214 -30.28 -3.28 -1.00
CA GLY A 214 -28.97 -3.50 -0.40
C GLY A 214 -28.04 -2.30 -0.45
N THR A 215 -28.41 -1.16 -1.05
CA THR A 215 -27.62 0.07 -0.97
C THR A 215 -27.68 0.68 0.43
N LEU A 216 -26.69 1.49 0.82
CA LEU A 216 -26.70 2.20 2.09
C LEU A 216 -27.78 3.30 2.06
N ALA A 217 -28.66 3.29 3.06
CA ALA A 217 -29.66 4.33 3.30
C ALA A 217 -29.11 5.46 4.18
N ALA A 218 -28.38 5.07 5.26
CA ALA A 218 -27.78 6.01 6.18
C ALA A 218 -26.57 5.39 6.89
N ILE A 219 -25.63 6.24 7.31
CA ILE A 219 -24.58 5.93 8.28
C ILE A 219 -24.82 6.89 9.45
N VAL A 220 -25.31 6.36 10.56
CA VAL A 220 -25.76 7.14 11.71
C VAL A 220 -24.66 7.12 12.78
N PRO A 221 -24.02 8.27 13.08
CA PRO A 221 -23.11 8.36 14.20
C PRO A 221 -23.85 8.19 15.53
N LEU A 222 -23.31 7.37 16.39
CA LEU A 222 -23.81 7.11 17.74
C LEU A 222 -22.86 7.75 18.77
N GLU A 223 -23.35 7.91 20.00
CA GLU A 223 -22.52 8.23 21.16
C GLU A 223 -21.67 9.53 21.03
N GLY A 224 -22.13 10.47 20.20
CA GLY A 224 -21.41 11.72 19.95
C GLY A 224 -20.22 11.60 19.00
N ALA A 225 -20.11 10.50 18.25
CA ALA A 225 -19.13 10.37 17.18
C ALA A 225 -19.33 11.44 16.09
N PRO A 226 -18.27 11.95 15.47
CA PRO A 226 -18.39 12.93 14.40
C PRO A 226 -19.01 12.32 13.13
N GLU A 227 -19.77 13.10 12.37
CA GLU A 227 -20.30 12.65 11.06
C GLU A 227 -19.19 12.25 10.09
N THR A 228 -18.02 12.86 10.22
CA THR A 228 -16.88 12.64 9.34
C THR A 228 -15.57 12.64 10.14
N VAL A 229 -14.73 11.65 9.90
CA VAL A 229 -13.39 11.55 10.49
C VAL A 229 -12.35 11.91 9.44
N THR A 230 -11.64 13.02 9.68
CA THR A 230 -10.58 13.50 8.78
C THR A 230 -9.25 12.85 9.12
N LYS A 231 -8.54 12.36 8.10
CA LYS A 231 -7.21 11.75 8.26
C LYS A 231 -6.19 12.72 8.86
N ARG A 232 -5.18 12.16 9.53
CA ARG A 232 -4.00 12.90 10.01
C ARG A 232 -2.90 12.93 8.94
N ILE A 233 -2.11 13.99 8.96
CA ILE A 233 -0.89 14.14 8.15
C ILE A 233 0.23 14.72 9.00
N ILE A 234 1.48 14.42 8.61
CA ILE A 234 2.67 15.12 9.12
C ILE A 234 2.94 16.30 8.18
N GLU A 235 2.88 17.51 8.69
CA GLU A 235 3.07 18.73 7.88
C GLU A 235 4.55 18.97 7.57
N ASP A 236 5.40 18.86 8.57
CA ASP A 236 6.85 19.07 8.47
C ASP A 236 7.60 17.74 8.42
N LEU A 237 7.95 17.31 7.19
CA LEU A 237 8.68 16.06 7.00
C LEU A 237 10.18 16.15 7.32
N ASP A 238 10.75 17.35 7.36
CA ASP A 238 12.17 17.53 7.72
C ASP A 238 12.42 17.21 9.21
N ASN A 239 11.44 17.50 10.06
CA ASN A 239 11.47 17.22 11.50
C ASN A 239 10.75 15.93 11.88
N ALA A 240 10.07 15.25 10.93
CA ALA A 240 9.44 13.96 11.17
C ALA A 240 10.47 12.88 11.53
N TYR A 241 10.04 11.95 12.40
CA TYR A 241 10.88 10.80 12.73
C TYR A 241 11.26 10.00 11.48
N PHE A 242 12.54 9.65 11.35
CA PHE A 242 13.05 8.75 10.33
C PHE A 242 14.01 7.73 10.96
N PRO A 243 13.86 6.41 10.69
CA PRO A 243 14.62 5.36 11.36
C PRO A 243 16.02 5.22 10.73
N THR A 244 16.97 6.10 11.09
CA THR A 244 18.36 6.01 10.60
C THR A 244 19.11 4.81 11.20
N LYS A 245 18.70 4.35 12.39
CA LYS A 245 19.18 3.10 13.01
C LYS A 245 18.13 2.01 12.79
N MET A 246 18.19 1.38 11.62
CA MET A 246 17.22 0.35 11.23
C MET A 246 17.60 -1.00 11.85
N ILE A 247 16.57 -1.85 12.01
CA ILE A 247 16.78 -3.29 12.19
C ILE A 247 17.36 -3.85 10.89
N VAL A 248 18.46 -4.59 11.00
CA VAL A 248 19.08 -5.30 9.87
C VAL A 248 18.56 -6.74 9.87
N PRO A 249 17.81 -7.15 8.82
CA PRO A 249 17.21 -8.47 8.75
C PRO A 249 18.24 -9.60 8.79
N SER A 250 17.93 -10.68 9.50
CA SER A 250 18.77 -11.89 9.57
C SER A 250 18.61 -12.83 8.37
N THR A 251 17.68 -12.54 7.48
CA THR A 251 17.45 -13.28 6.23
C THR A 251 17.15 -12.31 5.10
N GLU A 252 17.32 -12.77 3.85
CA GLU A 252 17.01 -11.99 2.66
C GLU A 252 15.56 -11.50 2.66
N ILE A 253 15.35 -10.24 2.40
CA ILE A 253 14.04 -9.58 2.28
C ILE A 253 13.82 -9.05 0.86
N VAL A 254 12.57 -8.65 0.53
CA VAL A 254 12.24 -8.19 -0.84
C VAL A 254 12.99 -6.92 -1.22
N HIS A 255 13.17 -6.00 -0.27
CA HIS A 255 13.89 -4.74 -0.47
C HIS A 255 15.03 -4.62 0.54
N ASP A 256 16.08 -5.43 0.36
CA ASP A 256 17.28 -5.42 1.22
C ASP A 256 18.21 -4.25 0.84
N ARG A 257 17.76 -3.06 1.19
CA ARG A 257 18.45 -1.78 0.89
C ARG A 257 17.96 -0.66 1.79
N ALA A 258 18.76 0.39 1.91
CA ALA A 258 18.33 1.61 2.54
C ALA A 258 17.26 2.31 1.66
N ASN A 259 16.13 2.67 2.25
CA ASN A 259 15.03 3.33 1.55
C ASN A 259 14.91 4.78 2.06
N LEU A 260 15.10 5.74 1.16
CA LEU A 260 15.08 7.17 1.44
C LEU A 260 13.78 7.79 0.90
N GLU A 261 12.82 8.07 1.77
CA GLU A 261 11.57 8.72 1.42
C GLU A 261 11.78 10.22 1.22
N VAL A 262 11.61 10.71 -0.02
CA VAL A 262 11.91 12.11 -0.37
C VAL A 262 10.73 13.05 -0.23
N PHE A 263 9.49 12.56 -0.44
CA PHE A 263 8.26 13.31 -0.21
C PHE A 263 7.07 12.37 -0.07
N ARG A 264 5.99 12.86 0.51
CA ARG A 264 4.68 12.21 0.61
C ARG A 264 3.65 12.95 -0.23
N GLY A 265 2.67 12.21 -0.76
CA GLY A 265 1.68 12.71 -1.70
C GLY A 265 2.12 12.57 -3.15
N CYS A 266 1.27 13.04 -4.07
CA CYS A 266 1.56 13.03 -5.51
C CYS A 266 0.93 14.27 -6.16
N ILE A 267 1.71 14.98 -6.99
CA ILE A 267 1.23 16.14 -7.74
C ILE A 267 0.33 15.76 -8.90
N ARG A 268 0.39 14.49 -9.32
CA ARG A 268 -0.34 13.97 -10.48
C ARG A 268 -1.80 13.70 -10.14
N GLY A 269 -2.63 13.68 -11.14
CA GLY A 269 -4.08 13.49 -10.98
C GLY A 269 -4.59 12.26 -11.71
N CYS A 270 -3.82 11.16 -11.76
CA CYS A 270 -4.26 9.92 -12.38
C CYS A 270 -5.55 9.42 -11.71
N ARG A 271 -6.68 9.40 -12.44
CA ARG A 271 -8.04 9.26 -11.91
C ARG A 271 -8.36 7.90 -11.29
N PHE A 272 -7.53 6.90 -11.57
CA PHE A 272 -7.63 5.57 -10.98
C PHE A 272 -6.82 5.38 -9.69
N CYS A 273 -5.85 6.27 -9.42
CA CYS A 273 -4.82 6.02 -8.42
C CYS A 273 -5.25 6.49 -7.02
N GLN A 274 -5.56 5.56 -6.11
CA GLN A 274 -5.95 5.89 -4.74
C GLN A 274 -4.87 6.71 -4.01
N ALA A 275 -3.60 6.31 -4.09
CA ALA A 275 -2.50 7.01 -3.45
C ALA A 275 -2.35 8.45 -3.98
N GLY A 276 -2.65 8.69 -5.26
CA GLY A 276 -2.64 10.02 -5.89
C GLY A 276 -3.65 10.99 -5.29
N PHE A 277 -4.65 10.51 -4.56
CA PHE A 277 -5.68 11.33 -3.89
C PHE A 277 -5.56 11.21 -2.37
N SER A 278 -5.49 9.99 -1.84
CA SER A 278 -5.48 9.76 -0.39
C SER A 278 -4.20 10.22 0.31
N CYS A 279 -3.07 10.34 -0.41
CA CYS A 279 -1.81 10.83 0.17
C CYS A 279 -1.59 12.35 0.01
N ARG A 280 -2.54 13.10 -0.57
CA ARG A 280 -2.46 14.57 -0.66
C ARG A 280 -2.61 15.22 0.72
N PRO A 281 -2.06 16.43 0.93
CA PRO A 281 -1.23 17.27 0.04
C PRO A 281 0.19 16.71 -0.14
N VAL A 282 0.94 17.30 -1.09
CA VAL A 282 2.38 16.98 -1.26
C VAL A 282 3.18 17.73 -0.20
N ARG A 283 4.07 17.00 0.47
CA ARG A 283 5.03 17.53 1.46
C ARG A 283 6.37 16.87 1.19
N LYS A 284 7.44 17.64 1.22
CA LYS A 284 8.78 17.22 0.80
C LYS A 284 9.79 17.40 1.93
N LYS A 285 10.86 16.60 1.89
CA LYS A 285 12.06 16.80 2.70
C LYS A 285 13.07 17.64 1.93
N SER A 286 13.88 18.41 2.65
CA SER A 286 15.01 19.14 2.06
C SER A 286 16.14 18.18 1.64
N PRO A 287 16.93 18.53 0.60
CA PRO A 287 18.08 17.73 0.19
C PRO A 287 19.12 17.54 1.29
N GLU A 288 19.26 18.50 2.21
CA GLU A 288 20.17 18.44 3.35
C GLU A 288 19.77 17.35 4.34
N VAL A 289 18.49 17.33 4.74
CA VAL A 289 17.93 16.32 5.65
C VAL A 289 18.05 14.94 5.02
N LEU A 290 17.71 14.83 3.74
CA LEU A 290 17.80 13.57 2.99
C LEU A 290 19.23 13.04 2.91
N TYR A 291 20.20 13.91 2.62
CA TYR A 291 21.60 13.52 2.58
C TYR A 291 22.08 13.01 3.95
N ARG A 292 21.77 13.73 5.03
CA ARG A 292 22.08 13.31 6.40
C ARG A 292 21.46 11.94 6.72
N GLN A 293 20.15 11.78 6.48
CA GLN A 293 19.43 10.52 6.71
C GLN A 293 20.04 9.37 5.92
N ALA A 294 20.42 9.59 4.65
CA ALA A 294 21.06 8.58 3.81
C ALA A 294 22.39 8.11 4.40
N VAL A 295 23.29 9.05 4.78
CA VAL A 295 24.60 8.74 5.32
C VAL A 295 24.49 8.00 6.66
N GLU A 296 23.61 8.47 7.55
CA GLU A 296 23.39 7.84 8.86
C GLU A 296 22.83 6.42 8.69
N THR A 297 21.85 6.24 7.81
CA THR A 297 21.24 4.92 7.55
C THR A 297 22.25 3.94 6.97
N LEU A 298 23.02 4.35 5.95
CA LEU A 298 24.04 3.48 5.34
C LEU A 298 25.13 3.07 6.34
N ARG A 299 25.56 3.99 7.21
CA ARG A 299 26.56 3.69 8.25
C ARG A 299 26.02 2.75 9.32
N ALA A 300 24.74 2.89 9.69
CA ALA A 300 24.13 2.08 10.73
C ALA A 300 23.76 0.67 10.26
N SER A 301 23.31 0.53 9.00
CA SER A 301 22.83 -0.74 8.44
C SER A 301 23.90 -1.55 7.72
N GLY A 302 24.93 -0.89 7.17
CA GLY A 302 25.90 -1.54 6.30
C GLY A 302 25.35 -1.90 4.91
N ASN A 303 24.16 -1.40 4.52
CA ASN A 303 23.60 -1.65 3.18
C ASN A 303 24.54 -1.16 2.09
N ASN A 304 24.66 -1.92 1.02
CA ASN A 304 25.42 -1.56 -0.18
C ASN A 304 24.54 -1.00 -1.31
N GLU A 305 23.27 -0.79 -1.04
CA GLU A 305 22.31 -0.14 -1.94
C GLU A 305 21.44 0.86 -1.18
N ILE A 306 21.19 2.01 -1.82
CA ILE A 306 20.20 3.00 -1.37
C ILE A 306 19.22 3.33 -2.48
N THR A 307 17.94 3.41 -2.14
CA THR A 307 16.87 3.76 -3.07
C THR A 307 16.24 5.08 -2.68
N ILE A 308 16.12 5.99 -3.62
CA ILE A 308 15.31 7.21 -3.50
C ILE A 308 13.86 6.87 -3.83
N SER A 309 12.95 7.01 -2.87
CA SER A 309 11.57 6.52 -2.96
C SER A 309 10.54 7.61 -2.76
N SER A 310 9.51 7.59 -3.60
CA SER A 310 8.25 8.33 -3.46
C SER A 310 7.24 7.81 -4.48
N LEU A 311 6.01 8.36 -4.48
CA LEU A 311 4.99 8.02 -5.49
C LEU A 311 5.36 8.50 -6.91
N SER A 312 6.26 9.48 -7.05
CA SER A 312 6.71 10.01 -8.36
C SER A 312 8.05 10.73 -8.20
N THR A 313 9.11 9.97 -8.01
CA THR A 313 10.44 10.49 -7.62
C THR A 313 11.02 11.50 -8.60
N SER A 314 10.74 11.36 -9.90
CA SER A 314 11.15 12.33 -10.92
C SER A 314 10.48 13.71 -10.77
N ASP A 315 9.41 13.83 -9.99
CA ASP A 315 8.74 15.11 -9.72
C ASP A 315 9.33 15.87 -8.51
N TYR A 316 10.31 15.27 -7.81
CA TYR A 316 11.00 15.94 -6.71
C TYR A 316 11.95 17.04 -7.22
N ARG A 317 11.65 18.31 -6.91
CA ARG A 317 12.44 19.46 -7.39
C ARG A 317 13.90 19.45 -6.90
N GLY A 318 14.15 18.90 -5.71
CA GLY A 318 15.49 18.75 -5.13
C GLY A 318 16.28 17.54 -5.64
N LEU A 319 15.76 16.78 -6.62
CA LEU A 319 16.39 15.51 -7.06
C LEU A 319 17.82 15.70 -7.57
N LYS A 320 18.06 16.76 -8.38
CA LYS A 320 19.39 17.06 -8.90
C LYS A 320 20.36 17.38 -7.77
N GLU A 321 19.99 18.27 -6.87
CA GLU A 321 20.83 18.66 -5.74
C GLU A 321 21.13 17.47 -4.82
N LEU A 322 20.12 16.65 -4.50
CA LEU A 322 20.29 15.45 -3.70
C LEU A 322 21.24 14.46 -4.37
N THR A 323 21.08 14.21 -5.68
CA THR A 323 21.94 13.27 -6.41
C THR A 323 23.35 13.82 -6.58
N ASP A 324 23.54 15.12 -6.71
CA ASP A 324 24.88 15.77 -6.75
C ASP A 324 25.66 15.54 -5.45
N LYS A 325 24.97 15.46 -4.30
CA LYS A 325 25.56 15.14 -2.98
C LYS A 325 25.75 13.63 -2.78
N LEU A 326 24.75 12.81 -3.16
CA LEU A 326 24.77 11.37 -2.91
C LEU A 326 25.72 10.58 -3.80
N ILE A 327 25.82 10.92 -5.10
CA ILE A 327 26.64 10.15 -6.05
C ILE A 327 28.11 10.09 -5.64
N PRO A 328 28.78 11.21 -5.24
CA PRO A 328 30.16 11.13 -4.76
C PRO A 328 30.30 10.23 -3.54
N TYR A 329 29.43 10.39 -2.54
CA TYR A 329 29.42 9.55 -1.34
C TYR A 329 29.22 8.06 -1.66
N CYS A 330 28.25 7.75 -2.50
CA CYS A 330 27.95 6.37 -2.89
C CYS A 330 29.12 5.74 -3.67
N THR A 331 29.78 6.53 -4.56
CA THR A 331 30.94 6.06 -5.33
C THR A 331 32.13 5.75 -4.43
N GLU A 332 32.45 6.64 -3.49
CA GLU A 332 33.54 6.45 -2.53
C GLU A 332 33.31 5.24 -1.64
N ASN A 333 32.08 5.03 -1.17
CA ASN A 333 31.72 3.96 -0.25
C ASN A 333 31.22 2.67 -0.96
N LYS A 334 31.27 2.60 -2.30
CA LYS A 334 30.83 1.46 -3.13
C LYS A 334 29.37 1.07 -2.88
N VAL A 335 28.50 2.07 -2.68
CA VAL A 335 27.05 1.92 -2.52
C VAL A 335 26.39 2.15 -3.87
N SER A 336 25.42 1.31 -4.23
CA SER A 336 24.60 1.48 -5.42
C SER A 336 23.45 2.44 -5.13
N LEU A 337 23.25 3.45 -5.99
CA LEU A 337 22.13 4.39 -5.89
C LEU A 337 21.06 4.04 -6.93
N SER A 338 19.82 3.81 -6.45
CA SER A 338 18.67 3.43 -7.27
C SER A 338 17.55 4.47 -7.22
N VAL A 339 16.91 4.75 -8.35
CA VAL A 339 15.76 5.66 -8.47
C VAL A 339 14.67 4.95 -9.27
N PRO A 340 13.82 4.14 -8.62
CA PRO A 340 12.90 3.23 -9.31
C PRO A 340 11.68 3.92 -9.95
N SER A 341 11.17 5.00 -9.37
CA SER A 341 9.91 5.64 -9.78
C SER A 341 10.15 6.80 -10.75
N LEU A 342 10.86 6.52 -11.86
CA LEU A 342 11.06 7.49 -12.93
C LEU A 342 9.88 7.45 -13.90
N ARG A 343 9.29 8.61 -14.17
CA ARG A 343 8.28 8.76 -15.21
C ARG A 343 8.95 9.02 -16.57
N ALA A 344 8.27 8.59 -17.64
CA ALA A 344 8.78 8.76 -18.98
C ALA A 344 8.92 10.26 -19.40
N ASP A 345 8.04 11.13 -18.91
CA ASP A 345 8.06 12.57 -19.20
C ASP A 345 9.22 13.34 -18.55
N ASN A 346 9.84 12.80 -17.49
CA ASN A 346 10.95 13.44 -16.75
C ASN A 346 12.25 12.62 -16.81
N PHE A 347 12.45 11.85 -17.88
CA PHE A 347 13.64 11.02 -18.06
C PHE A 347 14.84 11.88 -18.48
N SER A 348 15.76 12.14 -17.55
CA SER A 348 17.03 12.83 -17.82
C SER A 348 18.12 11.82 -18.16
N ARG A 349 18.67 11.92 -19.39
CA ARG A 349 19.79 11.09 -19.83
C ARG A 349 21.03 11.31 -18.95
N ASP A 350 21.35 12.56 -18.61
CA ASP A 350 22.47 12.93 -17.73
C ASP A 350 22.36 12.24 -16.37
N LEU A 351 21.18 12.30 -15.73
CA LEU A 351 20.94 11.62 -14.46
C LEU A 351 21.16 10.11 -14.59
N MET A 352 20.66 9.50 -15.66
CA MET A 352 20.80 8.06 -15.87
C MET A 352 22.26 7.64 -16.13
N GLU A 353 23.01 8.39 -16.93
CA GLU A 353 24.44 8.14 -17.17
C GLU A 353 25.24 8.23 -15.87
N ARG A 354 24.93 9.20 -15.02
CA ARG A 354 25.55 9.39 -13.70
C ARG A 354 25.21 8.28 -12.70
N LEU A 355 23.93 7.83 -12.66
CA LEU A 355 23.50 6.71 -11.82
C LEU A 355 24.15 5.38 -12.26
N GLN A 356 24.47 5.23 -13.57
CA GLN A 356 25.06 4.01 -14.13
C GLN A 356 26.57 3.88 -13.95
N ALA A 357 27.27 4.97 -13.69
CA ALA A 357 28.73 4.94 -13.49
C ALA A 357 29.15 3.99 -12.36
N GLY A 358 28.21 3.57 -11.48
CA GLY A 358 28.41 2.68 -10.34
C GLY A 358 27.72 1.32 -10.37
N GLY A 359 26.95 0.92 -11.43
CA GLY A 359 26.13 -0.28 -11.30
C GLY A 359 25.72 -1.03 -12.58
N ARG A 360 25.09 -2.21 -12.44
CA ARG A 360 24.51 -3.00 -13.53
C ARG A 360 23.29 -2.31 -14.13
N LYS A 361 23.16 -2.32 -15.47
CA LYS A 361 21.96 -1.87 -16.18
C LYS A 361 20.78 -2.80 -15.83
N SER A 362 19.83 -2.30 -15.04
CA SER A 362 18.57 -2.97 -14.76
C SER A 362 17.59 -2.79 -15.94
N SER A 363 16.50 -3.56 -15.95
CA SER A 363 15.38 -3.36 -16.84
C SER A 363 14.72 -1.99 -16.57
N LEU A 364 14.36 -1.26 -17.64
CA LEU A 364 13.58 -0.03 -17.51
C LEU A 364 12.10 -0.36 -17.45
N THR A 365 11.41 0.27 -16.54
CA THR A 365 9.97 0.06 -16.32
C THR A 365 9.23 1.35 -16.56
N PHE A 366 8.23 1.32 -17.44
CA PHE A 366 7.33 2.42 -17.71
C PHE A 366 5.89 1.94 -17.57
N ALA A 367 5.03 2.84 -17.11
CA ALA A 367 3.60 2.58 -16.95
C ALA A 367 2.78 3.58 -17.78
N PRO A 368 2.58 3.33 -19.09
CA PRO A 368 1.68 4.14 -19.91
C PRO A 368 0.22 4.03 -19.44
N GLU A 369 -0.14 2.89 -18.83
CA GLU A 369 -1.46 2.49 -18.31
C GLU A 369 -2.51 2.26 -19.40
N ALA A 370 -2.46 2.97 -20.53
CA ALA A 370 -3.40 2.83 -21.64
C ALA A 370 -2.69 2.92 -23.00
N GLY A 371 -3.23 2.19 -24.01
CA GLY A 371 -2.63 2.10 -25.35
C GLY A 371 -2.76 3.37 -26.16
N THR A 372 -3.93 4.02 -26.14
CA THR A 372 -4.23 5.21 -26.95
C THR A 372 -4.05 6.51 -26.15
N GLN A 373 -3.81 7.62 -26.87
CA GLN A 373 -3.76 8.95 -26.24
C GLN A 373 -5.10 9.30 -25.62
N ARG A 374 -6.21 9.02 -26.33
CA ARG A 374 -7.57 9.25 -25.83
C ARG A 374 -7.76 8.63 -24.43
N LEU A 375 -7.40 7.36 -24.29
CA LEU A 375 -7.62 6.67 -23.01
C LEU A 375 -6.63 7.13 -21.92
N ARG A 376 -5.39 7.51 -22.30
CA ARG A 376 -4.46 8.18 -21.36
C ARG A 376 -5.02 9.52 -20.85
N ASP A 377 -5.74 10.27 -21.69
CA ASP A 377 -6.39 11.51 -21.30
C ASP A 377 -7.61 11.24 -20.39
N VAL A 378 -8.40 10.20 -20.69
CA VAL A 378 -9.51 9.73 -19.80
C VAL A 378 -9.00 9.45 -18.38
N ILE A 379 -7.91 8.73 -18.25
CA ILE A 379 -7.33 8.42 -16.93
C ILE A 379 -6.44 9.51 -16.35
N ASN A 380 -6.30 10.64 -17.06
CA ASN A 380 -5.44 11.77 -16.69
C ASN A 380 -4.00 11.36 -16.40
N LYS A 381 -3.43 10.48 -17.24
CA LYS A 381 -2.03 10.03 -17.06
C LYS A 381 -1.04 11.15 -17.33
N ASN A 382 -1.43 12.16 -18.12
CA ASN A 382 -0.57 13.28 -18.53
C ASN A 382 0.77 12.76 -19.08
N LEU A 383 0.68 11.88 -20.08
CA LEU A 383 1.82 11.28 -20.76
C LEU A 383 1.47 11.10 -22.24
N THR A 384 2.23 11.71 -23.12
CA THR A 384 2.04 11.62 -24.57
C THR A 384 2.78 10.40 -25.16
N GLU A 385 2.34 9.97 -26.34
CA GLU A 385 3.04 8.92 -27.08
C GLU A 385 4.47 9.31 -27.42
N ASP A 386 4.69 10.58 -27.84
CA ASP A 386 6.03 11.09 -28.17
C ASP A 386 6.96 11.07 -26.97
N GLU A 387 6.49 11.40 -25.78
CA GLU A 387 7.29 11.30 -24.53
C GLU A 387 7.69 9.87 -24.23
N ILE A 388 6.78 8.91 -24.42
CA ILE A 388 7.07 7.47 -24.23
C ILE A 388 8.16 7.03 -25.21
N LEU A 389 7.98 7.32 -26.50
CA LEU A 389 8.92 6.92 -27.55
C LEU A 389 10.28 7.60 -27.43
N THR A 390 10.29 8.90 -27.08
CA THR A 390 11.52 9.66 -26.82
C THR A 390 12.30 9.06 -25.66
N THR A 391 11.62 8.68 -24.59
CA THR A 391 12.24 8.05 -23.44
C THR A 391 12.82 6.68 -23.78
N CYS A 392 12.08 5.88 -24.54
CA CYS A 392 12.59 4.61 -25.06
C CYS A 392 13.81 4.82 -25.98
N ALA A 393 13.79 5.83 -26.86
CA ALA A 393 14.90 6.17 -27.74
C ALA A 393 16.17 6.53 -26.96
N ASN A 394 16.04 7.38 -25.93
CA ASN A 394 17.13 7.74 -25.03
C ASN A 394 17.70 6.51 -24.31
N ALA A 395 16.85 5.66 -23.81
CA ALA A 395 17.23 4.40 -23.16
C ALA A 395 18.00 3.48 -24.11
N PHE A 396 17.49 3.24 -25.31
CA PHE A 396 18.12 2.38 -26.31
C PHE A 396 19.46 2.94 -26.79
N SER A 397 19.56 4.25 -26.97
CA SER A 397 20.82 4.95 -27.25
C SER A 397 21.82 4.84 -26.09
N GLY A 398 21.35 4.74 -24.86
CA GLY A 398 22.15 4.45 -23.67
C GLY A 398 22.51 2.95 -23.50
N GLY A 399 22.05 2.08 -24.42
CA GLY A 399 22.41 0.65 -24.46
C GLY A 399 21.51 -0.29 -23.66
N TRP A 400 20.30 0.14 -23.25
CA TRP A 400 19.28 -0.75 -22.72
C TRP A 400 18.66 -1.57 -23.83
N ASN A 401 18.30 -2.83 -23.52
CA ASN A 401 17.64 -3.74 -24.43
C ASN A 401 16.47 -4.48 -23.78
N ASN A 402 16.15 -4.15 -22.53
CA ASN A 402 15.01 -4.70 -21.79
C ASN A 402 14.11 -3.56 -21.32
N VAL A 403 12.85 -3.60 -21.71
CA VAL A 403 11.81 -2.63 -21.32
C VAL A 403 10.61 -3.39 -20.78
N LYS A 404 10.07 -2.94 -19.64
CA LYS A 404 8.79 -3.40 -19.09
C LYS A 404 7.76 -2.29 -19.26
N LEU A 405 6.59 -2.65 -19.80
CA LEU A 405 5.47 -1.75 -20.03
C LEU A 405 4.25 -2.27 -19.29
N TYR A 406 3.70 -1.43 -18.40
CA TYR A 406 2.51 -1.75 -17.62
C TYR A 406 1.29 -1.02 -18.17
N PHE A 407 0.19 -1.76 -18.28
CA PHE A 407 -1.11 -1.27 -18.73
C PHE A 407 -2.22 -1.79 -17.83
N MET A 408 -3.40 -1.19 -17.93
CA MET A 408 -4.64 -1.67 -17.32
C MET A 408 -5.66 -1.97 -18.41
N LEU A 409 -6.50 -2.99 -18.18
CA LEU A 409 -7.66 -3.31 -19.00
C LEU A 409 -8.94 -3.19 -18.16
N GLY A 410 -10.03 -2.75 -18.80
CA GLY A 410 -11.30 -2.51 -18.13
C GLY A 410 -11.47 -1.10 -17.60
N LEU A 411 -10.66 -0.15 -18.09
CA LEU A 411 -10.78 1.26 -17.75
C LEU A 411 -12.11 1.86 -18.21
N PRO A 412 -12.65 2.87 -17.51
CA PRO A 412 -13.85 3.57 -17.97
C PRO A 412 -13.69 4.08 -19.40
N THR A 413 -14.72 3.91 -20.23
CA THR A 413 -14.78 4.27 -21.66
C THR A 413 -13.84 3.48 -22.60
N GLU A 414 -13.12 2.46 -22.12
CA GLU A 414 -12.20 1.66 -22.93
C GLU A 414 -12.93 0.88 -24.02
N THR A 415 -12.43 0.96 -25.25
CA THR A 415 -12.92 0.22 -26.42
C THR A 415 -11.90 -0.81 -26.89
N ASP A 416 -12.29 -1.68 -27.83
CA ASP A 416 -11.34 -2.65 -28.40
C ASP A 416 -10.19 -1.97 -29.16
N GLU A 417 -10.45 -0.79 -29.77
CA GLU A 417 -9.40 0.02 -30.39
C GLU A 417 -8.37 0.51 -29.37
N ASP A 418 -8.79 0.85 -28.14
CA ASP A 418 -7.86 1.23 -27.08
C ASP A 418 -7.01 0.05 -26.62
N VAL A 419 -7.60 -1.13 -26.55
CA VAL A 419 -6.88 -2.38 -26.23
C VAL A 419 -5.85 -2.68 -27.32
N LEU A 420 -6.22 -2.60 -28.60
CA LEU A 420 -5.32 -2.79 -29.73
C LEU A 420 -4.22 -1.72 -29.80
N GLY A 421 -4.53 -0.49 -29.39
CA GLY A 421 -3.56 0.59 -29.26
C GLY A 421 -2.37 0.23 -28.35
N ILE A 422 -2.54 -0.69 -27.40
CA ILE A 422 -1.41 -1.24 -26.62
C ILE A 422 -0.41 -1.95 -27.53
N ALA A 423 -0.90 -2.83 -28.43
CA ALA A 423 -0.05 -3.54 -29.37
C ALA A 423 0.66 -2.58 -30.33
N GLU A 424 -0.07 -1.58 -30.84
CA GLU A 424 0.50 -0.55 -31.73
C GLU A 424 1.63 0.22 -31.03
N LEU A 425 1.43 0.67 -29.80
CA LEU A 425 2.46 1.37 -29.02
C LEU A 425 3.69 0.48 -28.80
N VAL A 426 3.49 -0.81 -28.46
CA VAL A 426 4.58 -1.77 -28.28
C VAL A 426 5.39 -1.95 -29.58
N TYR A 427 4.71 -2.03 -30.73
CA TYR A 427 5.41 -2.10 -32.03
C TYR A 427 6.19 -0.84 -32.35
N LYS A 428 5.67 0.37 -32.02
CA LYS A 428 6.41 1.64 -32.15
C LYS A 428 7.66 1.63 -31.27
N VAL A 429 7.60 1.09 -30.07
CA VAL A 429 8.77 0.91 -29.18
C VAL A 429 9.81 -0.04 -29.83
N ILE A 430 9.38 -1.14 -30.45
CA ILE A 430 10.26 -2.06 -31.17
C ILE A 430 10.94 -1.35 -32.37
N LEU A 431 10.19 -0.54 -33.13
CA LEU A 431 10.73 0.24 -34.25
C LEU A 431 11.78 1.25 -33.75
N THR A 432 11.47 1.97 -32.67
CA THR A 432 12.39 2.90 -32.01
C THR A 432 13.70 2.21 -31.61
N TRP A 433 13.61 0.97 -31.08
CA TRP A 433 14.82 0.19 -30.76
C TRP A 433 15.61 -0.16 -32.00
N LYS A 434 14.96 -0.58 -33.10
CA LYS A 434 15.65 -0.90 -34.37
C LYS A 434 16.42 0.30 -34.91
N GLU A 435 15.92 1.51 -34.71
CA GLU A 435 16.55 2.77 -35.14
C GLU A 435 17.68 3.22 -34.21
N ARG A 436 17.45 3.18 -32.89
CA ARG A 436 18.28 3.85 -31.89
C ARG A 436 19.24 2.96 -31.11
N ALA A 437 19.06 1.64 -31.12
CA ALA A 437 19.89 0.76 -30.29
C ALA A 437 21.34 0.72 -30.74
N VAL A 438 22.25 0.97 -29.80
CA VAL A 438 23.71 0.92 -30.02
C VAL A 438 24.25 -0.51 -30.04
N ASN A 439 23.58 -1.47 -29.41
CA ASN A 439 23.97 -2.87 -29.37
C ASN A 439 22.81 -3.79 -29.76
N LYS A 440 22.67 -4.04 -31.05
CA LYS A 440 21.60 -4.92 -31.59
C LYS A 440 21.87 -6.41 -31.41
N LYS A 441 23.13 -6.82 -31.11
CA LYS A 441 23.49 -8.25 -30.95
C LYS A 441 22.81 -8.92 -29.76
N ARG A 442 22.46 -8.15 -28.72
CA ARG A 442 21.77 -8.68 -27.52
C ARG A 442 20.27 -8.92 -27.72
N GLY A 443 19.71 -8.45 -28.86
CA GLY A 443 18.26 -8.49 -29.08
C GLY A 443 17.49 -7.54 -28.16
N LEU A 444 16.21 -7.33 -28.47
CA LEU A 444 15.28 -6.58 -27.63
C LEU A 444 14.36 -7.54 -26.87
N ARG A 445 14.08 -7.26 -25.60
CA ARG A 445 13.01 -7.89 -24.84
C ARG A 445 12.05 -6.80 -24.36
N VAL A 446 10.80 -6.92 -24.74
CA VAL A 446 9.70 -6.08 -24.26
C VAL A 446 8.76 -6.94 -23.43
N HIS A 447 8.72 -6.72 -22.13
CA HIS A 447 7.74 -7.37 -21.26
C HIS A 447 6.53 -6.44 -21.12
N VAL A 448 5.38 -6.92 -21.56
CA VAL A 448 4.08 -6.22 -21.45
C VAL A 448 3.27 -6.91 -20.37
N ALA A 449 2.82 -6.18 -19.38
CA ALA A 449 1.95 -6.69 -18.34
C ALA A 449 0.66 -5.87 -18.27
N THR A 450 -0.48 -6.55 -18.21
CA THR A 450 -1.79 -5.90 -18.02
C THR A 450 -2.40 -6.28 -16.69
N ALA A 451 -2.84 -5.25 -15.94
CA ALA A 451 -3.62 -5.42 -14.72
C ALA A 451 -5.11 -5.25 -15.02
N TYR A 452 -5.94 -5.94 -14.26
CA TYR A 452 -7.38 -5.75 -14.29
C TYR A 452 -7.74 -4.51 -13.46
N PHE A 453 -8.46 -3.57 -14.03
CA PHE A 453 -8.84 -2.32 -13.35
C PHE A 453 -9.71 -2.60 -12.13
N VAL A 454 -9.32 -2.03 -11.00
CA VAL A 454 -10.08 -2.07 -9.73
C VAL A 454 -10.46 -0.64 -9.34
N PRO A 455 -11.74 -0.30 -9.31
CA PRO A 455 -12.17 0.99 -8.78
C PRO A 455 -11.84 1.10 -7.28
N LYS A 456 -11.12 2.15 -6.90
CA LYS A 456 -10.69 2.35 -5.50
C LYS A 456 -11.44 3.49 -4.82
N PRO A 457 -11.70 3.40 -3.50
CA PRO A 457 -12.26 4.49 -2.70
C PRO A 457 -11.49 5.79 -2.84
N HIS A 458 -12.18 6.91 -2.68
CA HIS A 458 -11.60 8.26 -2.71
C HIS A 458 -10.89 8.64 -4.02
N THR A 459 -11.26 7.99 -5.14
CA THR A 459 -10.79 8.33 -6.49
C THR A 459 -11.93 8.86 -7.35
N PRO A 460 -11.66 9.59 -8.44
CA PRO A 460 -12.67 9.93 -9.42
C PRO A 460 -13.42 8.73 -9.97
N PHE A 461 -12.79 7.56 -10.00
CA PHE A 461 -13.38 6.32 -10.49
C PHE A 461 -14.02 5.44 -9.41
N GLN A 462 -14.21 5.93 -8.20
CA GLN A 462 -14.87 5.18 -7.13
C GLN A 462 -16.33 4.77 -7.43
N TRP A 463 -17.00 5.49 -8.33
CA TRP A 463 -18.37 5.18 -8.78
C TRP A 463 -18.41 4.22 -9.97
N GLU A 464 -17.25 3.96 -10.60
CA GLU A 464 -17.21 3.11 -11.78
C GLU A 464 -17.37 1.64 -11.42
N LYS A 465 -17.85 0.86 -12.39
CA LYS A 465 -17.91 -0.60 -12.28
C LYS A 465 -16.59 -1.23 -12.73
N GLN A 466 -16.31 -2.40 -12.22
CA GLN A 466 -15.36 -3.31 -12.84
C GLN A 466 -16.07 -4.02 -14.00
N ILE A 467 -15.41 -4.26 -15.14
CA ILE A 467 -15.96 -5.12 -16.20
C ILE A 467 -16.04 -6.57 -15.67
N THR A 468 -16.77 -7.45 -16.35
CA THR A 468 -16.81 -8.86 -15.90
C THR A 468 -15.47 -9.58 -16.14
N PRO A 469 -15.14 -10.63 -15.36
CA PRO A 469 -13.95 -11.45 -15.59
C PRO A 469 -13.86 -12.01 -17.00
N GLN A 470 -15.01 -12.41 -17.59
CA GLN A 470 -15.09 -12.92 -18.96
C GLN A 470 -14.71 -11.86 -19.98
N GLU A 471 -15.20 -10.62 -19.80
CA GLU A 471 -14.86 -9.51 -20.69
C GLU A 471 -13.39 -9.09 -20.55
N TYR A 472 -12.83 -9.12 -19.32
CA TYR A 472 -11.41 -8.91 -19.11
C TYR A 472 -10.55 -9.93 -19.85
N LEU A 473 -10.86 -11.23 -19.69
CA LEU A 473 -10.13 -12.30 -20.40
C LEU A 473 -10.29 -12.20 -21.91
N ARG A 474 -11.47 -11.81 -22.43
CA ARG A 474 -11.68 -11.54 -23.85
C ARG A 474 -10.70 -10.49 -24.37
N ARG A 475 -10.56 -9.36 -23.62
CA ARG A 475 -9.61 -8.29 -23.97
C ARG A 475 -8.16 -8.73 -23.86
N CYS A 476 -7.79 -9.51 -22.85
CA CYS A 476 -6.47 -10.11 -22.75
C CYS A 476 -6.14 -10.99 -23.98
N HIS A 477 -7.09 -11.84 -24.40
CA HIS A 477 -6.91 -12.71 -25.57
C HIS A 477 -6.87 -11.91 -26.88
N LEU A 478 -7.72 -10.85 -27.01
CA LEU A 478 -7.67 -9.93 -28.13
C LEU A 478 -6.27 -9.31 -28.26
N LEU A 479 -5.73 -8.76 -27.18
CA LEU A 479 -4.39 -8.19 -27.17
C LEU A 479 -3.30 -9.22 -27.48
N LYS A 480 -3.36 -10.40 -26.86
CA LYS A 480 -2.42 -11.48 -27.07
C LYS A 480 -2.35 -11.93 -28.53
N SER A 481 -3.50 -11.99 -29.21
CA SER A 481 -3.59 -12.38 -30.62
C SER A 481 -2.95 -11.37 -31.59
N HIS A 482 -2.62 -10.15 -31.13
CA HIS A 482 -1.94 -9.12 -31.91
C HIS A 482 -0.45 -8.99 -31.60
N PHE A 483 0.12 -9.84 -30.73
CA PHE A 483 1.55 -9.89 -30.47
C PHE A 483 2.23 -10.98 -31.33
N TYR A 484 2.84 -10.57 -32.43
CA TYR A 484 3.49 -11.50 -33.37
C TYR A 484 5.03 -11.55 -33.23
N SER A 485 5.63 -10.61 -32.48
CA SER A 485 7.08 -10.54 -32.33
C SER A 485 7.58 -11.43 -31.20
N LYS A 486 8.65 -12.21 -31.48
CA LYS A 486 9.36 -13.00 -30.47
C LYS A 486 10.04 -12.15 -29.38
N SER A 487 10.15 -10.84 -29.59
CA SER A 487 10.71 -9.89 -28.61
C SER A 487 9.70 -9.52 -27.53
N ILE A 488 8.42 -9.87 -27.68
CA ILE A 488 7.34 -9.53 -26.76
C ILE A 488 7.04 -10.73 -25.87
N GLU A 489 7.06 -10.48 -24.57
CA GLU A 489 6.57 -11.37 -23.53
C GLU A 489 5.35 -10.69 -22.91
N TYR A 490 4.21 -11.40 -22.84
CA TYR A 490 2.95 -10.83 -22.38
C TYR A 490 2.35 -11.63 -21.24
N ASP A 491 2.14 -10.95 -20.12
CA ASP A 491 1.49 -11.48 -18.93
C ASP A 491 0.28 -10.62 -18.52
N TYR A 492 -0.69 -11.22 -17.84
CA TYR A 492 -1.84 -10.54 -17.28
C TYR A 492 -2.24 -11.15 -15.94
N HIS A 493 -2.82 -10.33 -15.08
CA HIS A 493 -3.25 -10.74 -13.75
C HIS A 493 -4.42 -11.73 -13.82
N ALA A 494 -4.46 -12.67 -12.88
CA ALA A 494 -5.60 -13.56 -12.72
C ALA A 494 -6.85 -12.75 -12.35
N PRO A 495 -7.99 -12.96 -13.05
CA PRO A 495 -9.19 -12.14 -12.83
C PRO A 495 -9.80 -12.33 -11.44
N ASP A 496 -9.73 -13.53 -10.88
CA ASP A 496 -10.34 -13.88 -9.59
C ASP A 496 -9.75 -13.08 -8.42
N LEU A 497 -8.41 -12.92 -8.43
CA LEU A 497 -7.72 -12.13 -7.41
C LEU A 497 -8.14 -10.66 -7.47
N SER A 498 -8.16 -10.07 -8.68
CA SER A 498 -8.56 -8.68 -8.87
C SER A 498 -10.06 -8.44 -8.64
N GLN A 499 -10.91 -9.45 -8.87
CA GLN A 499 -12.32 -9.39 -8.52
C GLN A 499 -12.50 -9.36 -7.00
N LEU A 500 -11.82 -10.23 -6.28
CA LEU A 500 -11.85 -10.25 -4.82
C LEU A 500 -11.30 -8.95 -4.22
N GLU A 501 -10.23 -8.41 -4.79
CA GLU A 501 -9.69 -7.10 -4.42
C GLU A 501 -10.74 -5.99 -4.60
N ALA A 502 -11.50 -6.01 -5.69
CA ALA A 502 -12.57 -5.03 -5.94
C ALA A 502 -13.70 -5.16 -4.93
N VAL A 503 -14.08 -6.39 -4.56
CA VAL A 503 -15.09 -6.64 -3.50
C VAL A 503 -14.66 -5.99 -2.19
N PHE A 504 -13.42 -6.19 -1.76
CA PHE A 504 -12.94 -5.63 -0.49
C PHE A 504 -12.73 -4.11 -0.56
N ALA A 505 -12.16 -3.61 -1.64
CA ALA A 505 -11.94 -2.18 -1.82
C ALA A 505 -13.25 -1.38 -1.79
N ARG A 506 -14.34 -1.96 -2.31
CA ARG A 506 -15.65 -1.31 -2.44
C ARG A 506 -16.70 -1.78 -1.42
N GLY A 507 -16.32 -2.74 -0.59
CA GLY A 507 -17.23 -3.44 0.30
C GLY A 507 -17.65 -2.65 1.53
N ASP A 508 -18.72 -3.11 2.14
CA ASP A 508 -19.24 -2.63 3.41
C ASP A 508 -19.07 -3.67 4.53
N ARG A 509 -19.56 -3.38 5.73
CA ARG A 509 -19.38 -4.26 6.90
C ARG A 509 -20.03 -5.64 6.79
N ARG A 510 -20.95 -5.88 5.85
CA ARG A 510 -21.50 -7.22 5.58
C ARG A 510 -20.42 -8.20 5.12
N LEU A 511 -19.33 -7.71 4.56
CA LEU A 511 -18.17 -8.53 4.17
C LEU A 511 -17.43 -9.13 5.36
N GLY A 512 -17.60 -8.60 6.58
CA GLY A 512 -17.00 -9.18 7.77
C GLY A 512 -17.36 -10.65 7.96
N ALA A 513 -18.65 -11.00 7.77
CA ALA A 513 -19.11 -12.39 7.84
C ALA A 513 -18.47 -13.27 6.76
N VAL A 514 -18.28 -12.73 5.55
CA VAL A 514 -17.65 -13.46 4.43
C VAL A 514 -16.17 -13.74 4.72
N ILE A 515 -15.43 -12.73 5.21
CA ILE A 515 -14.01 -12.87 5.56
C ILE A 515 -13.84 -13.92 6.67
N GLU A 516 -14.69 -13.86 7.72
CA GLU A 516 -14.66 -14.83 8.81
C GLU A 516 -14.95 -16.26 8.32
N GLU A 517 -15.94 -16.44 7.44
CA GLU A 517 -16.28 -17.74 6.87
C GLU A 517 -15.17 -18.27 5.95
N ALA A 518 -14.57 -17.41 5.11
CA ALA A 518 -13.47 -17.81 4.26
C ALA A 518 -12.23 -18.27 5.08
N VAL A 519 -11.93 -17.58 6.18
CA VAL A 519 -10.85 -18.00 7.09
C VAL A 519 -11.16 -19.35 7.75
N LYS A 520 -12.42 -19.61 8.13
CA LYS A 520 -12.87 -20.94 8.61
C LYS A 520 -12.68 -22.02 7.54
N ASN A 521 -12.88 -21.68 6.27
CA ASN A 521 -12.60 -22.55 5.12
C ASN A 521 -11.08 -22.68 4.80
N GLY A 522 -10.20 -22.00 5.57
CA GLY A 522 -8.75 -22.05 5.42
C GLY A 522 -8.17 -21.06 4.40
N ALA A 523 -8.88 -19.95 4.10
CA ALA A 523 -8.31 -18.83 3.35
C ALA A 523 -7.23 -18.14 4.19
N ARG A 524 -6.07 -17.94 3.60
CA ARG A 524 -4.91 -17.25 4.18
C ARG A 524 -3.88 -16.98 3.10
N LEU A 525 -3.00 -16.00 3.32
CA LEU A 525 -1.93 -15.63 2.40
C LEU A 525 -2.46 -15.42 0.96
N ASP A 526 -3.65 -14.82 0.84
CA ASP A 526 -4.35 -14.67 -0.45
C ASP A 526 -3.60 -13.77 -1.45
N GLY A 527 -2.61 -13.00 -1.02
CA GLY A 527 -1.69 -12.28 -1.90
C GLY A 527 -0.62 -13.17 -2.57
N TRP A 528 -0.59 -14.47 -2.27
CA TRP A 528 0.39 -15.42 -2.79
C TRP A 528 -0.29 -16.50 -3.63
N ASP A 529 0.11 -16.64 -4.89
CA ASP A 529 -0.49 -17.58 -5.86
C ASP A 529 -0.55 -19.03 -5.35
N GLU A 530 0.41 -19.42 -4.49
CA GLU A 530 0.49 -20.77 -3.90
C GLU A 530 -0.62 -21.05 -2.88
N TYR A 531 -1.22 -20.00 -2.31
CA TYR A 531 -2.24 -20.10 -1.24
C TYR A 531 -3.60 -19.60 -1.67
N PHE A 532 -3.65 -18.74 -2.69
CA PHE A 532 -4.90 -18.17 -3.16
C PHE A 532 -5.80 -19.26 -3.74
N ASP A 533 -6.96 -19.43 -3.16
CA ASP A 533 -7.97 -20.39 -3.60
C ASP A 533 -9.34 -19.72 -3.63
N TYR A 534 -9.73 -19.28 -4.83
CA TYR A 534 -10.99 -18.54 -5.01
C TYR A 534 -12.22 -19.37 -4.66
N ALA A 535 -12.18 -20.73 -4.72
CA ALA A 535 -13.32 -21.57 -4.36
C ALA A 535 -13.71 -21.43 -2.88
N LYS A 536 -12.75 -21.19 -1.98
CA LYS A 536 -13.02 -20.92 -0.56
C LYS A 536 -13.81 -19.63 -0.37
N TRP A 537 -13.50 -18.60 -1.16
CA TRP A 537 -14.20 -17.33 -1.15
C TRP A 537 -15.59 -17.44 -1.76
N GLN A 538 -15.75 -18.14 -2.89
CA GLN A 538 -17.05 -18.40 -3.51
C GLN A 538 -17.99 -19.15 -2.55
N ASP A 539 -17.48 -20.13 -1.80
CA ASP A 539 -18.27 -20.84 -0.77
C ASP A 539 -18.68 -19.90 0.36
N ALA A 540 -17.77 -19.04 0.83
CA ALA A 540 -18.05 -18.06 1.87
C ALA A 540 -19.11 -17.03 1.41
N PHE A 541 -19.00 -16.48 0.21
CA PHE A 541 -20.01 -15.58 -0.36
C PHE A 541 -21.38 -16.24 -0.44
N ARG A 542 -21.45 -17.49 -0.94
CA ARG A 542 -22.68 -18.25 -1.04
C ARG A 542 -23.32 -18.50 0.31
N LYS A 543 -22.56 -18.93 1.32
CA LYS A 543 -23.03 -19.21 2.67
C LYS A 543 -23.53 -17.95 3.37
N CYS A 544 -22.89 -16.82 3.16
CA CYS A 544 -23.28 -15.54 3.74
C CYS A 544 -24.36 -14.80 2.95
N GLY A 545 -24.79 -15.33 1.78
CA GLY A 545 -25.80 -14.70 0.94
C GLY A 545 -25.35 -13.35 0.35
N VAL A 546 -24.05 -13.18 0.11
CA VAL A 546 -23.46 -11.95 -0.43
C VAL A 546 -23.20 -12.11 -1.92
N ASP A 547 -23.71 -11.19 -2.71
CA ASP A 547 -23.53 -11.14 -4.16
C ASP A 547 -22.23 -10.37 -4.51
N VAL A 548 -21.27 -11.05 -5.14
CA VAL A 548 -20.01 -10.47 -5.62
C VAL A 548 -20.27 -9.36 -6.65
N ASP A 549 -21.24 -9.55 -7.51
CA ASP A 549 -21.57 -8.60 -8.59
C ASP A 549 -22.11 -7.27 -8.04
N PHE A 550 -22.71 -7.29 -6.85
CA PHE A 550 -23.14 -6.07 -6.17
C PHE A 550 -21.98 -5.11 -5.89
N TYR A 551 -20.81 -5.64 -5.58
CA TYR A 551 -19.60 -4.83 -5.27
C TYR A 551 -18.69 -4.62 -6.48
N THR A 552 -18.78 -5.41 -7.54
CA THR A 552 -17.86 -5.39 -8.68
C THR A 552 -18.46 -4.78 -9.93
N VAL A 553 -19.40 -5.48 -10.58
CA VAL A 553 -19.93 -5.08 -11.88
C VAL A 553 -21.07 -4.05 -11.80
N ARG A 554 -21.59 -3.80 -10.61
CA ARG A 554 -22.51 -2.69 -10.38
C ARG A 554 -21.72 -1.37 -10.28
N GLY A 555 -22.08 -0.38 -11.10
CA GLY A 555 -21.64 1.00 -10.90
C GLY A 555 -22.40 1.65 -9.74
N TYR A 556 -21.78 2.56 -9.00
CA TYR A 556 -22.45 3.34 -7.97
C TYR A 556 -23.05 4.62 -8.56
N GLY A 557 -24.21 5.03 -8.02
CA GLY A 557 -24.79 6.33 -8.32
C GLY A 557 -23.92 7.47 -7.76
N GLU A 558 -23.87 8.61 -8.46
CA GLU A 558 -23.06 9.75 -7.97
C GLU A 558 -23.53 10.29 -6.61
N ASP A 559 -24.83 10.14 -6.31
CA ASP A 559 -25.44 10.58 -5.06
C ASP A 559 -25.70 9.41 -4.08
N GLU A 560 -25.29 8.21 -4.45
CA GLU A 560 -25.32 7.04 -3.57
C GLU A 560 -24.37 7.24 -2.40
N LEU A 561 -24.84 6.87 -1.21
CA LEU A 561 -24.01 6.85 -0.01
C LEU A 561 -23.04 5.67 -0.08
N LEU A 562 -21.75 5.96 0.02
CA LEU A 562 -20.70 4.95 -0.11
C LEU A 562 -20.18 4.50 1.28
N PRO A 563 -19.71 3.26 1.44
CA PRO A 563 -19.25 2.74 2.72
C PRO A 563 -18.19 3.60 3.43
N TRP A 564 -17.39 4.32 2.65
CA TRP A 564 -16.29 5.18 3.14
C TRP A 564 -16.65 6.68 3.21
N ASP A 565 -17.91 7.06 3.06
CA ASP A 565 -18.30 8.49 3.05
C ASP A 565 -18.13 9.20 4.42
N THR A 566 -17.98 8.43 5.50
CA THR A 566 -17.60 8.94 6.83
C THR A 566 -16.12 9.31 6.93
N ILE A 567 -15.29 8.88 5.96
CA ILE A 567 -13.84 9.10 5.99
C ILE A 567 -13.49 10.26 5.06
N ASP A 568 -12.80 11.25 5.61
CA ASP A 568 -12.32 12.40 4.85
C ASP A 568 -10.80 12.31 4.65
N VAL A 569 -10.39 12.04 3.41
CA VAL A 569 -8.97 11.99 3.01
C VAL A 569 -8.41 13.36 2.60
N GLY A 570 -9.16 14.44 2.79
CA GLY A 570 -8.77 15.80 2.42
C GLY A 570 -9.22 16.22 1.01
N VAL A 571 -9.47 15.27 0.11
CA VAL A 571 -9.96 15.56 -1.25
C VAL A 571 -11.49 15.58 -1.26
N THR A 572 -12.08 16.67 -1.78
CA THR A 572 -13.53 16.85 -1.74
C THR A 572 -14.26 15.94 -2.74
N LYS A 573 -15.42 15.40 -2.33
CA LYS A 573 -16.30 14.61 -3.23
C LYS A 573 -16.71 15.41 -4.48
N LYS A 574 -16.89 16.75 -4.34
CA LYS A 574 -17.15 17.66 -5.47
C LYS A 574 -16.02 17.63 -6.50
N PHE A 575 -14.77 17.64 -6.07
CA PHE A 575 -13.61 17.55 -6.98
C PHE A 575 -13.55 16.19 -7.67
N LEU A 576 -13.80 15.09 -6.94
CA LEU A 576 -13.82 13.75 -7.53
C LEU A 576 -14.90 13.61 -8.61
N LYS A 577 -16.11 14.14 -8.37
CA LYS A 577 -17.20 14.20 -9.39
C LYS A 577 -16.80 15.03 -10.62
N LEU A 578 -16.15 16.19 -10.40
CA LEU A 578 -15.65 17.02 -11.50
C LEU A 578 -14.60 16.28 -12.34
N GLU A 579 -13.67 15.59 -11.70
CA GLU A 579 -12.64 14.81 -12.41
C GLU A 579 -13.25 13.61 -13.15
N ARG A 580 -14.27 12.96 -12.59
CA ARG A 580 -15.03 11.93 -13.28
C ARG A 580 -15.69 12.47 -14.55
N LYS A 581 -16.36 13.62 -14.47
CA LYS A 581 -16.95 14.28 -15.64
C LYS A 581 -15.90 14.59 -16.71
N ARG A 582 -14.75 15.16 -16.32
CA ARG A 582 -13.64 15.44 -17.24
C ARG A 582 -13.10 14.17 -17.90
N ALA A 583 -13.10 13.02 -17.20
CA ALA A 583 -12.72 11.75 -17.80
C ALA A 583 -13.61 11.37 -18.98
N TYR A 584 -14.93 11.44 -18.81
CA TYR A 584 -15.88 11.15 -19.89
C TYR A 584 -15.80 12.14 -21.07
N GLU A 585 -15.29 13.34 -20.82
CA GLU A 585 -15.03 14.35 -21.85
C GLU A 585 -13.59 14.24 -22.43
N SER A 586 -12.80 13.25 -22.01
CA SER A 586 -11.37 13.07 -22.34
C SER A 586 -10.55 14.35 -22.09
N LYS A 587 -10.95 15.16 -21.11
CA LYS A 587 -10.25 16.40 -20.72
C LYS A 587 -9.20 16.12 -19.67
N ILE A 588 -7.99 16.61 -19.90
CA ILE A 588 -6.90 16.52 -18.95
C ILE A 588 -7.03 17.61 -17.86
N THR A 589 -6.49 17.30 -16.68
CA THR A 589 -6.25 18.24 -15.59
C THR A 589 -4.75 18.33 -15.39
N PRO A 590 -4.16 19.54 -15.47
CA PRO A 590 -2.74 19.73 -15.25
C PRO A 590 -2.29 19.27 -13.84
N ASP A 591 -1.01 18.98 -13.67
CA ASP A 591 -0.45 18.71 -12.35
C ASP A 591 -0.29 20.00 -11.51
N CYS A 592 -0.05 19.84 -10.22
CA CYS A 592 -0.02 20.96 -9.26
C CYS A 592 1.10 21.98 -9.53
N ARG A 593 2.12 21.66 -10.34
CA ARG A 593 3.17 22.63 -10.77
C ARG A 593 2.65 23.70 -11.72
N HIS A 594 1.56 23.40 -12.42
CA HIS A 594 0.94 24.30 -13.41
C HIS A 594 -0.27 25.06 -12.83
N GLY A 595 -0.52 24.92 -11.52
CA GLY A 595 -1.59 25.60 -10.81
C GLY A 595 -2.45 24.66 -9.96
N CYS A 596 -3.11 25.23 -8.97
CA CYS A 596 -4.00 24.47 -8.09
C CYS A 596 -5.28 24.06 -8.83
N ALA A 597 -5.57 22.75 -8.86
CA ALA A 597 -6.79 22.20 -9.44
C ALA A 597 -8.03 22.28 -8.50
N GLY A 598 -7.87 22.79 -7.28
CA GLY A 598 -8.95 22.96 -6.30
C GLY A 598 -9.45 21.64 -5.70
N CYS A 599 -8.55 20.69 -5.42
CA CYS A 599 -8.92 19.39 -4.87
C CYS A 599 -9.42 19.46 -3.41
N GLY A 600 -9.05 20.50 -2.65
CA GLY A 600 -9.43 20.73 -1.25
C GLY A 600 -8.42 20.18 -0.22
N ALA A 601 -7.36 19.50 -0.66
CA ALA A 601 -6.41 18.88 0.28
C ALA A 601 -5.55 19.90 1.06
N GLU A 602 -5.46 21.14 0.59
CA GLU A 602 -4.78 22.25 1.26
C GLU A 602 -5.36 22.54 2.64
N ARG A 603 -6.64 22.26 2.88
CA ARG A 603 -7.30 22.45 4.18
C ARG A 603 -6.72 21.59 5.31
N LEU A 604 -5.92 20.58 4.97
CA LEU A 604 -5.21 19.75 5.94
C LEU A 604 -3.91 20.40 6.44
N LEU A 605 -3.45 21.47 5.79
CA LEU A 605 -2.27 22.24 6.17
C LEU A 605 -2.69 23.45 7.02
N ARG A 606 -1.97 23.73 8.11
CA ARG A 606 -2.29 24.85 9.02
C ARG A 606 -1.83 26.20 8.47
N GLU A 607 -0.73 26.24 7.73
CA GLU A 607 -0.05 27.50 7.42
C GLU A 607 0.33 27.69 5.93
N VAL A 608 0.15 26.74 5.01
CA VAL A 608 0.75 26.87 3.65
C VAL A 608 -0.15 26.36 2.54
N SER A 609 -0.11 27.07 1.40
CA SER A 609 -0.55 26.51 0.10
C SER A 609 0.25 25.24 -0.22
N CYS A 610 -0.39 24.28 -0.91
CA CYS A 610 0.30 23.08 -1.41
C CYS A 610 1.59 23.47 -2.16
N ASP A 611 2.74 23.12 -1.61
CA ASP A 611 4.04 23.29 -2.24
C ASP A 611 4.25 22.19 -3.28
N ALA A 612 3.72 22.40 -4.47
CA ALA A 612 3.93 21.49 -5.60
C ALA A 612 5.29 21.72 -6.26
#